data_75e15fa9e736a02abf07a6d55eac96c9
#
_entry.id   75e15fa9e736a02abf07a6d55eac96c9
#
_cell.length_a   1.000
_cell.length_b   1.000
_cell.length_c   1.000
_cell.angle_alpha   90.00
_cell.angle_beta   90.00
_cell.angle_gamma   90.00
#
_symmetry.space_group_name_H-M   'P 1'
#
loop_
_entity.id
_entity.type
_entity.pdbx_description
1 polymer ?
#
loop_
_entity_poly.entity_id
_entity_poly.type
_entity_poly.pdbx_seq_one_letter_code
_entity_poly.pdbx_strand_id
1 'polypeptide(L)'
;MSSDTDLQTPRPPTTRANDDKGGGHSNTAPSDLESRDGVSRSQLPGSARRSAFKSLGWLDRYLAVWILLAIIIGILLGNFAPDAAAALDRGRFVGVSVPIAVGLLVMMYPILCKVRFESLAEVFAHRGIWKQIGFSIIMNWIVAPFLMLALAWATLPDQPDLRAGLILVGLGRCIAMVLIWTDLAGGDGEYCAILVAINSILQIVLFAPLAVFFIRVISRQSGGLDVPYDVVATSVAVFLGIPFGAALITRFGLRALTGPEWFQRVFLRFIAPWSLIGLLYTIIVLFAYQGRQVVHQIVSVVRVAVPLVLYFVIVFFLTLWITRRLGMGYRLGATQSFTAASNNFELAIAVAIAVYGPYSDQALASTVGPLIEVPVLLGLVYVVKWFGKRWGWKE
;
A
#
# COMPACT_ATOMS: atom_id res chain seq x y z
N MET A 1 76.83 17.87 27.90
CA MET A 1 77.19 16.54 28.41
C MET A 1 76.31 15.60 27.61
N SER A 2 76.80 15.08 26.50
CA SER A 2 77.48 13.79 26.33
C SER A 2 76.52 12.66 26.62
N SER A 3 76.25 11.69 25.82
CA SER A 3 76.90 11.04 24.65
C SER A 3 75.89 10.02 24.12
N ASP A 4 75.63 9.93 22.84
CA ASP A 4 76.14 8.96 21.85
C ASP A 4 76.08 7.49 22.26
N THR A 5 75.47 6.69 21.41
CA THR A 5 76.01 5.49 20.71
C THR A 5 74.83 4.66 20.14
N ASP A 6 74.57 4.59 18.89
CA ASP A 6 75.06 3.82 17.73
C ASP A 6 74.83 2.30 17.74
N LEU A 7 74.47 1.83 16.53
CA LEU A 7 74.72 0.53 15.89
C LEU A 7 73.73 -0.64 16.19
N GLN A 8 73.22 -1.43 15.31
CA GLN A 8 73.60 -1.92 13.95
C GLN A 8 72.51 -2.89 13.42
N THR A 9 72.26 -2.80 12.16
CA THR A 9 71.62 -3.88 11.35
C THR A 9 72.56 -5.08 11.16
N PRO A 10 72.03 -6.27 10.79
CA PRO A 10 72.52 -6.86 9.56
C PRO A 10 71.46 -7.57 8.68
N ARG A 11 71.77 -7.56 7.39
CA ARG A 11 71.25 -8.33 6.25
C ARG A 11 72.12 -9.62 6.05
N PRO A 12 71.85 -10.37 4.97
CA PRO A 12 71.28 -11.74 4.91
C PRO A 12 72.31 -12.83 4.60
N PRO A 13 71.90 -14.02 4.15
CA PRO A 13 72.56 -14.53 2.97
C PRO A 13 71.69 -15.26 1.92
N THR A 14 72.20 -15.10 0.70
CA THR A 14 71.96 -15.73 -0.59
C THR A 14 72.49 -17.18 -0.69
N THR A 15 71.97 -17.94 -1.67
CA THR A 15 72.51 -18.81 -2.68
C THR A 15 71.61 -20.02 -2.91
N ARG A 16 71.43 -20.63 -4.08
CA ARG A 16 72.01 -20.75 -5.43
C ARG A 16 71.04 -21.69 -6.20
N ALA A 17 70.59 -21.39 -7.37
CA ALA A 17 70.93 -21.83 -8.71
C ALA A 17 70.95 -23.37 -8.97
N ASN A 18 70.16 -23.75 -9.96
CA ASN A 18 70.54 -24.45 -11.21
C ASN A 18 69.30 -24.81 -12.03
N ASP A 19 69.17 -24.28 -13.24
CA ASP A 19 69.47 -24.89 -14.57
C ASP A 19 68.62 -26.14 -14.85
N ASP A 20 67.83 -26.19 -15.90
CA ASP A 20 68.20 -26.38 -17.30
C ASP A 20 66.94 -26.45 -18.24
N LYS A 21 67.07 -25.74 -19.38
CA LYS A 21 66.67 -26.04 -20.74
C LYS A 21 65.24 -26.30 -21.20
N GLY A 22 64.88 -25.51 -22.16
CA GLY A 22 64.42 -26.00 -23.46
C GLY A 22 63.21 -25.30 -24.09
N GLY A 23 63.44 -24.31 -24.92
CA GLY A 23 63.13 -24.27 -26.35
C GLY A 23 61.73 -23.86 -26.80
N GLY A 24 61.70 -22.76 -27.57
CA GLY A 24 60.77 -22.69 -28.71
C GLY A 24 59.90 -21.44 -28.84
N HIS A 25 60.40 -20.42 -29.54
CA HIS A 25 59.78 -19.47 -30.48
C HIS A 25 58.19 -19.46 -30.56
N SER A 26 57.48 -18.34 -30.59
CA SER A 26 57.61 -17.11 -31.43
C SER A 26 56.48 -16.11 -31.15
N ASN A 27 56.85 -14.83 -31.19
CA ASN A 27 56.11 -13.64 -31.67
C ASN A 27 54.58 -13.58 -31.55
N THR A 28 54.04 -12.62 -30.86
CA THR A 28 53.66 -11.26 -31.32
C THR A 28 52.92 -10.53 -30.18
N ALA A 29 53.31 -9.34 -29.89
CA ALA A 29 52.55 -8.30 -29.16
C ALA A 29 51.74 -7.47 -30.19
N PRO A 30 50.97 -6.43 -29.77
CA PRO A 30 50.28 -6.07 -28.54
C PRO A 30 48.84 -5.59 -28.79
N SER A 31 48.15 -5.30 -27.75
CA SER A 31 46.98 -4.43 -27.55
C SER A 31 46.03 -5.17 -26.60
N ASP A 32 45.46 -4.66 -25.57
CA ASP A 32 44.83 -3.40 -25.33
C ASP A 32 44.62 -3.19 -23.85
N LEU A 33 44.69 -2.00 -23.44
CA LEU A 33 44.11 -1.42 -22.25
C LEU A 33 42.61 -1.64 -22.24
N GLU A 34 42.09 -2.44 -21.31
CA GLU A 34 40.72 -2.27 -20.89
C GLU A 34 40.44 -2.69 -19.44
N SER A 35 40.10 -1.68 -18.69
CA SER A 35 39.14 -1.63 -17.58
C SER A 35 39.26 -2.64 -16.45
N ARG A 36 40.00 -2.23 -15.44
CA ARG A 36 39.70 -2.54 -14.05
C ARG A 36 38.38 -1.84 -13.66
N ASP A 37 37.32 -2.58 -13.66
CA ASP A 37 36.16 -2.33 -12.81
C ASP A 37 35.47 -3.67 -12.49
N GLY A 38 36.21 -4.46 -11.72
CA GLY A 38 35.69 -5.64 -11.04
C GLY A 38 35.17 -5.26 -9.66
N VAL A 39 34.00 -4.62 -9.57
CA VAL A 39 33.25 -4.59 -8.32
C VAL A 39 32.82 -6.03 -8.02
N SER A 40 33.54 -6.63 -7.09
CA SER A 40 33.26 -7.93 -6.49
C SER A 40 31.80 -7.93 -6.00
N ARG A 41 30.90 -8.58 -6.76
CA ARG A 41 29.60 -9.00 -6.26
C ARG A 41 29.84 -9.95 -5.10
N SER A 42 29.82 -9.42 -3.89
CA SER A 42 29.70 -10.23 -2.68
C SER A 42 28.44 -11.08 -2.84
N GLN A 43 28.63 -12.37 -3.05
CA GLN A 43 27.59 -13.39 -2.97
C GLN A 43 27.02 -13.33 -1.55
N LEU A 44 25.85 -12.71 -1.39
CA LEU A 44 25.03 -12.91 -0.21
C LEU A 44 24.60 -14.38 -0.20
N PRO A 45 24.76 -15.08 0.94
CA PRO A 45 24.41 -16.50 1.04
C PRO A 45 22.94 -16.67 0.69
N GLY A 46 22.65 -17.62 -0.20
CA GLY A 46 21.32 -17.97 -0.63
C GLY A 46 20.38 -18.20 0.54
N SER A 47 19.63 -17.18 0.91
CA SER A 47 18.48 -17.36 1.79
C SER A 47 17.47 -18.21 1.00
N ALA A 48 17.33 -19.46 1.43
CA ALA A 48 16.30 -20.35 0.94
C ALA A 48 14.99 -19.56 0.78
N ARG A 49 14.43 -19.54 -0.44
CA ARG A 49 13.13 -18.99 -0.78
C ARG A 49 12.06 -19.57 0.15
N ARG A 50 11.94 -19.05 1.36
CA ARG A 50 10.78 -19.32 2.19
C ARG A 50 9.60 -18.75 1.44
N SER A 51 8.60 -19.59 1.14
CA SER A 51 7.36 -19.15 0.54
C SER A 51 6.90 -17.89 1.29
N ALA A 52 6.67 -16.77 0.59
CA ALA A 52 6.22 -15.50 1.18
C ALA A 52 5.03 -15.72 2.12
N PHE A 53 4.18 -16.72 1.81
CA PHE A 53 3.06 -17.16 2.63
C PHE A 53 3.49 -17.73 4.00
N LYS A 54 4.70 -18.30 4.13
CA LYS A 54 5.21 -18.84 5.40
C LYS A 54 5.89 -17.79 6.28
N SER A 55 6.27 -16.65 5.70
CA SER A 55 6.89 -15.53 6.42
C SER A 55 5.88 -14.56 7.03
N LEU A 56 4.61 -14.59 6.56
CA LEU A 56 3.51 -13.80 7.11
C LEU A 56 3.09 -14.35 8.49
N GLY A 57 2.78 -13.44 9.41
CA GLY A 57 2.16 -13.77 10.68
C GLY A 57 0.87 -14.60 10.48
N TRP A 58 0.47 -15.38 11.47
CA TRP A 58 -0.75 -16.18 11.42
C TRP A 58 -2.00 -15.30 11.10
N LEU A 59 -2.06 -14.10 11.64
CA LEU A 59 -3.13 -13.15 11.40
C LEU A 59 -3.18 -12.68 9.94
N ASP A 60 -2.04 -12.29 9.38
CA ASP A 60 -1.95 -11.79 7.99
C ASP A 60 -2.20 -12.91 6.97
N ARG A 61 -1.84 -14.15 7.32
CA ARG A 61 -2.04 -15.32 6.45
C ARG A 61 -3.50 -15.61 6.18
N TYR A 62 -4.35 -15.45 7.19
CA TYR A 62 -5.79 -15.72 7.12
C TYR A 62 -6.63 -14.44 7.08
N LEU A 63 -6.04 -13.32 6.65
CA LEU A 63 -6.69 -12.01 6.61
C LEU A 63 -8.06 -12.07 5.94
N ALA A 64 -8.17 -12.71 4.77
CA ALA A 64 -9.43 -12.84 4.03
C ALA A 64 -10.50 -13.58 4.84
N VAL A 65 -10.10 -14.61 5.59
CA VAL A 65 -11.03 -15.38 6.46
C VAL A 65 -11.49 -14.51 7.63
N TRP A 66 -10.56 -13.78 8.26
CA TRP A 66 -10.90 -12.88 9.37
C TRP A 66 -11.84 -11.75 8.94
N ILE A 67 -11.62 -11.17 7.77
CA ILE A 67 -12.50 -10.13 7.22
C ILE A 67 -13.88 -10.71 6.94
N LEU A 68 -13.97 -11.88 6.30
CA LEU A 68 -15.26 -12.55 6.05
C LEU A 68 -16.00 -12.86 7.36
N LEU A 69 -15.31 -13.37 8.36
CA LEU A 69 -15.90 -13.63 9.69
C LEU A 69 -16.38 -12.34 10.35
N ALA A 70 -15.58 -11.26 10.29
CA ALA A 70 -15.97 -9.95 10.82
C ALA A 70 -17.23 -9.39 10.16
N ILE A 71 -17.34 -9.53 8.83
CA ILE A 71 -18.53 -9.14 8.07
C ILE A 71 -19.76 -9.95 8.53
N ILE A 72 -19.62 -11.28 8.60
CA ILE A 72 -20.72 -12.17 9.05
C ILE A 72 -21.16 -11.80 10.47
N ILE A 73 -20.22 -11.64 11.39
CA ILE A 73 -20.50 -11.24 12.77
C ILE A 73 -21.21 -9.89 12.80
N GLY A 74 -20.72 -8.90 12.04
CA GLY A 74 -21.34 -7.58 11.95
C GLY A 74 -22.78 -7.65 11.44
N ILE A 75 -23.03 -8.37 10.36
CA ILE A 75 -24.37 -8.54 9.79
C ILE A 75 -25.31 -9.25 10.80
N LEU A 76 -24.84 -10.29 11.47
CA LEU A 76 -25.62 -10.99 12.50
C LEU A 76 -25.95 -10.06 13.66
N LEU A 77 -24.99 -9.30 14.18
CA LEU A 77 -25.22 -8.30 15.23
C LEU A 77 -26.27 -7.26 14.80
N GLY A 78 -26.16 -6.71 13.59
CA GLY A 78 -27.10 -5.72 13.09
C GLY A 78 -28.53 -6.23 12.90
N ASN A 79 -28.69 -7.53 12.57
CA ASN A 79 -30.01 -8.14 12.37
C ASN A 79 -30.64 -8.69 13.65
N PHE A 80 -29.86 -9.35 14.50
CA PHE A 80 -30.38 -10.06 15.68
C PHE A 80 -30.26 -9.28 17.00
N ALA A 81 -29.39 -8.26 17.04
CA ALA A 81 -29.20 -7.42 18.22
C ALA A 81 -29.34 -5.91 17.89
N PRO A 82 -30.55 -5.44 17.53
CA PRO A 82 -30.78 -4.05 17.11
C PRO A 82 -30.40 -3.02 18.18
N ASP A 83 -30.57 -3.34 19.45
CA ASP A 83 -30.21 -2.47 20.56
C ASP A 83 -28.69 -2.27 20.67
N ALA A 84 -27.90 -3.32 20.37
CA ALA A 84 -26.46 -3.23 20.31
C ALA A 84 -26.02 -2.35 19.11
N ALA A 85 -26.63 -2.52 17.94
CA ALA A 85 -26.39 -1.68 16.78
C ALA A 85 -26.71 -0.20 17.06
N ALA A 86 -27.86 0.07 17.72
CA ALA A 86 -28.26 1.42 18.12
C ALA A 86 -27.30 2.01 19.19
N ALA A 87 -26.78 1.18 20.10
CA ALA A 87 -25.78 1.61 21.08
C ALA A 87 -24.44 2.02 20.42
N LEU A 88 -24.08 1.39 19.31
CA LEU A 88 -22.89 1.71 18.52
C LEU A 88 -23.03 3.06 17.76
N ASP A 89 -24.26 3.58 17.59
CA ASP A 89 -24.50 4.91 16.97
C ASP A 89 -24.44 6.08 17.98
N ARG A 90 -24.27 5.77 19.26
CA ARG A 90 -24.24 6.81 20.28
C ARG A 90 -22.96 7.65 20.20
N GLY A 91 -23.15 8.95 20.16
CA GLY A 91 -22.07 9.95 20.05
C GLY A 91 -21.52 10.03 18.64
N ARG A 92 -21.27 11.26 18.18
CA ARG A 92 -20.70 11.55 16.85
C ARG A 92 -19.42 12.33 17.00
N PHE A 93 -18.41 11.90 16.25
CA PHE A 93 -17.13 12.58 16.11
C PHE A 93 -16.87 12.83 14.64
N VAL A 94 -16.88 14.11 14.23
CA VAL A 94 -16.72 14.54 12.82
C VAL A 94 -17.71 13.79 11.89
N GLY A 95 -18.99 13.78 12.26
CA GLY A 95 -20.06 13.14 11.46
C GLY A 95 -20.14 11.62 11.53
N VAL A 96 -19.11 10.96 12.06
CA VAL A 96 -19.00 9.50 12.18
C VAL A 96 -19.29 9.08 13.63
N SER A 97 -19.89 7.89 13.84
CA SER A 97 -20.09 7.39 15.21
C SER A 97 -18.75 7.18 15.92
N VAL A 98 -18.73 7.45 17.23
CA VAL A 98 -17.49 7.34 18.04
C VAL A 98 -16.84 5.94 17.94
N PRO A 99 -17.58 4.82 17.99
CA PRO A 99 -16.97 3.49 17.81
C PRO A 99 -16.27 3.33 16.46
N ILE A 100 -16.89 3.80 15.36
CA ILE A 100 -16.26 3.75 14.02
C ILE A 100 -15.02 4.64 14.00
N ALA A 101 -15.12 5.86 14.53
CA ALA A 101 -14.01 6.81 14.59
C ALA A 101 -12.80 6.23 15.35
N VAL A 102 -13.03 5.61 16.51
CA VAL A 102 -11.99 4.94 17.30
C VAL A 102 -11.36 3.80 16.50
N GLY A 103 -12.18 2.96 15.86
CA GLY A 103 -11.68 1.85 15.03
C GLY A 103 -10.77 2.34 13.89
N LEU A 104 -11.20 3.39 13.18
CA LEU A 104 -10.43 4.01 12.09
C LEU A 104 -9.08 4.56 12.60
N LEU A 105 -9.08 5.30 13.71
CA LEU A 105 -7.85 5.89 14.26
C LEU A 105 -6.89 4.79 14.77
N VAL A 106 -7.41 3.78 15.49
CA VAL A 106 -6.62 2.65 15.99
C VAL A 106 -6.03 1.83 14.85
N MET A 107 -6.75 1.67 13.74
CA MET A 107 -6.28 0.96 12.57
C MET A 107 -5.19 1.75 11.80
N MET A 108 -5.45 3.03 11.53
CA MET A 108 -4.59 3.87 10.68
C MET A 108 -3.23 4.16 11.30
N TYR A 109 -3.18 4.45 12.60
CA TYR A 109 -1.96 4.85 13.27
C TYR A 109 -0.84 3.80 13.19
N PRO A 110 -1.04 2.51 13.52
CA PRO A 110 0.02 1.50 13.39
C PRO A 110 0.49 1.26 11.97
N ILE A 111 -0.42 1.38 10.99
CA ILE A 111 -0.10 1.23 9.58
C ILE A 111 0.88 2.32 9.15
N LEU A 112 0.56 3.57 9.48
CA LEU A 112 1.39 4.73 9.14
C LEU A 112 2.73 4.71 9.88
N CYS A 113 2.80 4.15 11.10
CA CYS A 113 4.07 3.93 11.79
C CYS A 113 5.00 2.93 11.07
N LYS A 114 4.47 2.01 10.27
CA LYS A 114 5.29 1.07 9.48
C LYS A 114 5.92 1.72 8.25
N VAL A 115 5.36 2.83 7.77
CA VAL A 115 5.83 3.50 6.56
C VAL A 115 7.20 4.15 6.81
N ARG A 116 8.16 3.88 5.90
CA ARG A 116 9.53 4.39 6.00
C ARG A 116 9.65 5.78 5.38
N PHE A 117 9.22 6.81 6.11
CA PHE A 117 9.30 8.20 5.62
C PHE A 117 10.74 8.69 5.44
N GLU A 118 11.70 8.11 6.15
CA GLU A 118 13.12 8.47 6.05
C GLU A 118 13.71 8.14 4.68
N SER A 119 13.29 7.02 4.09
CA SER A 119 13.78 6.60 2.78
C SER A 119 13.29 7.50 1.65
N LEU A 120 12.28 8.35 1.88
CA LEU A 120 11.84 9.33 0.86
C LEU A 120 12.97 10.26 0.44
N ALA A 121 13.76 10.78 1.39
CA ALA A 121 14.86 11.69 1.08
C ALA A 121 15.96 11.00 0.22
N GLU A 122 16.30 9.74 0.56
CA GLU A 122 17.28 8.94 -0.18
C GLU A 122 16.78 8.61 -1.59
N VAL A 123 15.50 8.27 -1.71
CA VAL A 123 14.85 7.94 -2.98
C VAL A 123 14.76 9.15 -3.89
N PHE A 124 14.41 10.32 -3.35
CA PHE A 124 14.36 11.55 -4.12
C PHE A 124 15.72 12.01 -4.65
N ALA A 125 16.82 11.55 -4.05
CA ALA A 125 18.17 11.80 -4.56
C ALA A 125 18.49 11.00 -5.85
N HIS A 126 17.79 9.88 -6.14
CA HIS A 126 18.07 9.03 -7.28
C HIS A 126 17.18 9.38 -8.48
N ARG A 127 17.76 10.02 -9.51
CA ARG A 127 17.02 10.48 -10.72
C ARG A 127 16.25 9.37 -11.46
N GLY A 128 16.69 8.11 -11.39
CA GLY A 128 16.02 6.97 -12.05
C GLY A 128 14.64 6.64 -11.50
N ILE A 129 14.42 6.88 -10.22
CA ILE A 129 13.16 6.56 -9.52
C ILE A 129 12.03 7.54 -9.86
N TRP A 130 12.36 8.78 -10.24
CA TRP A 130 11.35 9.80 -10.57
C TRP A 130 10.40 9.39 -11.70
N LYS A 131 10.90 8.66 -12.71
CA LYS A 131 10.05 8.13 -13.78
C LYS A 131 9.02 7.13 -13.26
N GLN A 132 9.44 6.28 -12.33
CA GLN A 132 8.57 5.25 -11.72
C GLN A 132 7.55 5.89 -10.77
N ILE A 133 7.96 6.88 -9.97
CA ILE A 133 7.07 7.63 -9.09
C ILE A 133 6.08 8.45 -9.92
N GLY A 134 6.55 9.16 -10.95
CA GLY A 134 5.68 9.90 -11.86
C GLY A 134 4.64 9.02 -12.54
N PHE A 135 5.05 7.83 -13.00
CA PHE A 135 4.14 6.82 -13.53
C PHE A 135 3.10 6.40 -12.47
N SER A 136 3.56 6.12 -11.24
CA SER A 136 2.65 5.75 -10.14
C SER A 136 1.64 6.85 -9.84
N ILE A 137 2.07 8.11 -9.78
CA ILE A 137 1.17 9.25 -9.54
C ILE A 137 0.12 9.36 -10.65
N ILE A 138 0.51 9.23 -11.91
CA ILE A 138 -0.42 9.29 -13.05
C ILE A 138 -1.44 8.15 -12.94
N MET A 139 -0.99 6.92 -12.70
CA MET A 139 -1.88 5.77 -12.58
C MET A 139 -2.85 5.91 -11.39
N ASN A 140 -2.34 6.32 -10.24
CA ASN A 140 -3.14 6.39 -9.01
C ASN A 140 -4.07 7.60 -8.94
N TRP A 141 -3.65 8.78 -9.44
CA TRP A 141 -4.35 10.04 -9.22
C TRP A 141 -5.07 10.58 -10.46
N ILE A 142 -4.80 10.00 -11.63
CA ILE A 142 -5.47 10.36 -12.88
C ILE A 142 -6.21 9.14 -13.44
N VAL A 143 -5.47 8.11 -13.86
CA VAL A 143 -6.08 6.99 -14.61
C VAL A 143 -7.12 6.24 -13.76
N ALA A 144 -6.77 5.85 -12.55
CA ALA A 144 -7.65 5.07 -11.70
C ALA A 144 -8.94 5.82 -11.28
N PRO A 145 -8.90 7.09 -10.82
CA PRO A 145 -10.12 7.85 -10.54
C PRO A 145 -11.02 8.04 -11.75
N PHE A 146 -10.46 8.39 -12.92
CA PHE A 146 -11.26 8.54 -14.15
C PHE A 146 -11.86 7.22 -14.62
N LEU A 147 -11.13 6.11 -14.47
CA LEU A 147 -11.68 4.79 -14.78
C LEU A 147 -12.82 4.41 -13.84
N MET A 148 -12.67 4.66 -12.52
CA MET A 148 -13.77 4.43 -11.57
C MET A 148 -15.00 5.27 -11.92
N LEU A 149 -14.79 6.54 -12.25
CA LEU A 149 -15.88 7.42 -12.71
C LEU A 149 -16.57 6.84 -13.95
N ALA A 150 -15.82 6.46 -14.98
CA ALA A 150 -16.37 5.91 -16.22
C ALA A 150 -17.15 4.62 -15.97
N LEU A 151 -16.61 3.69 -15.16
CA LEU A 151 -17.29 2.45 -14.80
C LEU A 151 -18.54 2.70 -13.98
N ALA A 152 -18.49 3.62 -13.00
CA ALA A 152 -19.65 3.97 -12.19
C ALA A 152 -20.79 4.55 -13.05
N TRP A 153 -20.48 5.40 -14.03
CA TRP A 153 -21.47 5.92 -14.97
C TRP A 153 -21.99 4.86 -15.95
N ALA A 154 -21.12 3.95 -16.42
CA ALA A 154 -21.51 2.90 -17.35
C ALA A 154 -22.43 1.84 -16.72
N THR A 155 -22.19 1.52 -15.45
CA THR A 155 -22.89 0.42 -14.76
C THR A 155 -24.06 0.87 -13.88
N LEU A 156 -24.04 2.13 -13.41
CA LEU A 156 -25.04 2.70 -12.49
C LEU A 156 -25.61 4.04 -13.02
N PRO A 157 -26.14 4.10 -14.26
CA PRO A 157 -26.66 5.35 -14.82
C PRO A 157 -27.88 5.89 -14.06
N ASP A 158 -28.66 4.97 -13.47
CA ASP A 158 -29.91 5.21 -12.75
C ASP A 158 -29.74 5.39 -11.22
N GLN A 159 -28.51 5.21 -10.69
CA GLN A 159 -28.24 5.22 -9.24
C GLN A 159 -27.19 6.27 -8.88
N PRO A 160 -27.56 7.55 -8.83
CA PRO A 160 -26.61 8.64 -8.59
C PRO A 160 -25.90 8.51 -7.23
N ASP A 161 -26.60 8.04 -6.20
CA ASP A 161 -26.07 7.94 -4.84
C ASP A 161 -25.01 6.84 -4.73
N LEU A 162 -25.27 5.67 -5.30
CA LEU A 162 -24.26 4.60 -5.37
C LEU A 162 -23.03 5.03 -6.19
N ARG A 163 -23.24 5.79 -7.29
CA ARG A 163 -22.13 6.37 -8.07
C ARG A 163 -21.24 7.27 -7.24
N ALA A 164 -21.84 8.17 -6.45
CA ALA A 164 -21.08 9.10 -5.62
C ALA A 164 -20.21 8.34 -4.60
N GLY A 165 -20.75 7.29 -3.98
CA GLY A 165 -19.96 6.42 -3.10
C GLY A 165 -18.80 5.73 -3.81
N LEU A 166 -19.01 5.19 -5.03
CA LEU A 166 -17.94 4.59 -5.83
C LEU A 166 -16.87 5.61 -6.26
N ILE A 167 -17.26 6.83 -6.58
CA ILE A 167 -16.33 7.91 -6.91
C ILE A 167 -15.43 8.20 -5.70
N LEU A 168 -15.98 8.30 -4.48
CA LEU A 168 -15.19 8.47 -3.26
C LEU A 168 -14.21 7.31 -3.06
N VAL A 169 -14.64 6.06 -3.29
CA VAL A 169 -13.76 4.89 -3.28
C VAL A 169 -12.64 5.03 -4.30
N GLY A 170 -12.97 5.43 -5.53
CA GLY A 170 -11.99 5.61 -6.61
C GLY A 170 -10.91 6.66 -6.33
N LEU A 171 -11.16 7.60 -5.43
CA LEU A 171 -10.21 8.63 -5.01
C LEU A 171 -9.30 8.19 -3.86
N GLY A 172 -9.75 7.26 -3.01
CA GLY A 172 -8.96 6.74 -1.90
C GLY A 172 -7.83 5.82 -2.37
N ARG A 173 -6.57 6.12 -2.07
CA ARG A 173 -5.42 5.26 -2.38
C ARG A 173 -5.03 4.41 -1.19
N CYS A 174 -4.85 3.12 -1.41
CA CYS A 174 -4.53 2.18 -0.35
C CYS A 174 -3.20 2.52 0.35
N ILE A 175 -3.19 2.46 1.67
CA ILE A 175 -2.02 2.70 2.50
C ILE A 175 -1.66 1.50 3.39
N ALA A 176 -2.54 0.51 3.48
CA ALA A 176 -2.43 -0.62 4.39
C ALA A 176 -2.25 -1.96 3.67
N MET A 177 -3.31 -2.40 3.02
CA MET A 177 -3.40 -3.75 2.46
C MET A 177 -2.51 -3.95 1.23
N VAL A 178 -2.17 -2.88 0.53
CA VAL A 178 -1.30 -2.92 -0.63
C VAL A 178 0.08 -3.51 -0.35
N LEU A 179 0.63 -3.31 0.85
CA LEU A 179 1.89 -3.93 1.28
C LEU A 179 1.75 -5.46 1.35
N ILE A 180 0.62 -5.95 1.87
CA ILE A 180 0.34 -7.39 1.97
C ILE A 180 0.22 -8.01 0.57
N TRP A 181 -0.55 -7.37 -0.32
CA TRP A 181 -0.71 -7.85 -1.70
C TRP A 181 0.62 -7.87 -2.45
N THR A 182 1.43 -6.83 -2.30
CA THR A 182 2.77 -6.72 -2.90
C THR A 182 3.69 -7.84 -2.41
N ASP A 183 3.76 -8.06 -1.11
CA ASP A 183 4.60 -9.12 -0.53
C ASP A 183 4.12 -10.51 -0.94
N LEU A 184 2.81 -10.75 -0.92
CA LEU A 184 2.23 -12.01 -1.39
C LEU A 184 2.54 -12.26 -2.87
N ALA A 185 2.51 -11.24 -3.70
CA ALA A 185 2.81 -11.33 -5.13
C ALA A 185 4.31 -11.51 -5.42
N GLY A 186 5.20 -11.27 -4.45
CA GLY A 186 6.64 -11.23 -4.64
C GLY A 186 7.12 -9.94 -5.32
N GLY A 187 6.39 -8.84 -5.10
CA GLY A 187 6.76 -7.51 -5.51
C GLY A 187 7.88 -6.91 -4.66
N ASP A 188 8.09 -5.62 -4.80
CA ASP A 188 9.07 -4.85 -4.05
C ASP A 188 8.40 -4.13 -2.87
N GLY A 189 8.52 -4.70 -1.67
CA GLY A 189 7.90 -4.15 -0.45
C GLY A 189 8.51 -2.82 -0.02
N GLU A 190 9.81 -2.58 -0.26
CA GLU A 190 10.46 -1.30 0.08
C GLU A 190 9.96 -0.18 -0.83
N TYR A 191 9.92 -0.46 -2.12
CA TYR A 191 9.35 0.48 -3.10
C TYR A 191 7.84 0.72 -2.86
N CYS A 192 7.09 -0.32 -2.51
CA CYS A 192 5.68 -0.19 -2.13
C CYS A 192 5.50 0.77 -0.93
N ALA A 193 6.33 0.64 0.11
CA ALA A 193 6.28 1.52 1.27
C ALA A 193 6.54 2.99 0.92
N ILE A 194 7.40 3.25 -0.06
CA ILE A 194 7.65 4.60 -0.59
C ILE A 194 6.42 5.14 -1.31
N LEU A 195 5.80 4.34 -2.17
CA LEU A 195 4.57 4.73 -2.86
C LEU A 195 3.42 4.98 -1.87
N VAL A 196 3.31 4.16 -0.83
CA VAL A 196 2.34 4.36 0.26
C VAL A 196 2.58 5.70 0.97
N ALA A 197 3.84 6.04 1.28
CA ALA A 197 4.17 7.33 1.90
C ALA A 197 3.74 8.52 1.01
N ILE A 198 4.07 8.47 -0.27
CA ILE A 198 3.69 9.49 -1.25
C ILE A 198 2.16 9.58 -1.37
N ASN A 199 1.49 8.45 -1.53
CA ASN A 199 0.03 8.41 -1.64
C ASN A 199 -0.66 8.92 -0.37
N SER A 200 -0.13 8.66 0.82
CA SER A 200 -0.67 9.18 2.08
C SER A 200 -0.64 10.71 2.13
N ILE A 201 0.49 11.32 1.72
CA ILE A 201 0.63 12.77 1.65
C ILE A 201 -0.31 13.36 0.59
N LEU A 202 -0.29 12.80 -0.62
CA LEU A 202 -1.14 13.27 -1.71
C LEU A 202 -2.63 13.12 -1.36
N GLN A 203 -3.02 12.06 -0.66
CA GLN A 203 -4.41 11.83 -0.27
C GLN A 203 -4.90 12.89 0.73
N ILE A 204 -4.07 13.31 1.68
CA ILE A 204 -4.43 14.40 2.61
C ILE A 204 -4.71 15.70 1.84
N VAL A 205 -3.93 15.98 0.79
CA VAL A 205 -4.04 17.23 0.02
C VAL A 205 -5.10 17.15 -1.07
N LEU A 206 -5.15 16.04 -1.81
CA LEU A 206 -5.92 15.95 -3.06
C LEU A 206 -7.31 15.33 -2.90
N PHE A 207 -7.56 14.56 -1.85
CA PHE A 207 -8.84 13.83 -1.74
C PHE A 207 -10.05 14.78 -1.74
N ALA A 208 -10.05 15.81 -0.89
CA ALA A 208 -11.17 16.72 -0.77
C ALA A 208 -11.42 17.55 -2.06
N PRO A 209 -10.41 18.21 -2.67
CA PRO A 209 -10.64 18.94 -3.91
C PRO A 209 -11.06 18.02 -5.07
N LEU A 210 -10.52 16.81 -5.15
CA LEU A 210 -10.92 15.86 -6.19
C LEU A 210 -12.32 15.30 -5.96
N ALA A 211 -12.74 15.03 -4.71
CA ALA A 211 -14.09 14.59 -4.40
C ALA A 211 -15.12 15.62 -4.85
N VAL A 212 -14.89 16.90 -4.51
CA VAL A 212 -15.76 17.99 -4.98
C VAL A 212 -15.74 18.10 -6.51
N PHE A 213 -14.57 18.04 -7.13
CA PHE A 213 -14.44 18.13 -8.58
C PHE A 213 -15.17 17.00 -9.30
N PHE A 214 -14.97 15.74 -8.90
CA PHE A 214 -15.56 14.59 -9.57
C PHE A 214 -17.07 14.49 -9.35
N ILE A 215 -17.54 14.76 -8.13
CA ILE A 215 -18.96 14.60 -7.79
C ILE A 215 -19.75 15.84 -8.24
N ARG A 216 -19.28 17.05 -7.91
CA ARG A 216 -20.03 18.28 -8.14
C ARG A 216 -19.87 18.82 -9.57
N VAL A 217 -18.62 18.83 -10.11
CA VAL A 217 -18.35 19.43 -11.42
C VAL A 217 -18.57 18.44 -12.56
N ILE A 218 -17.99 17.24 -12.48
CA ILE A 218 -18.07 16.27 -13.57
C ILE A 218 -19.41 15.53 -13.55
N SER A 219 -19.81 15.00 -12.40
CA SER A 219 -21.04 14.21 -12.30
C SER A 219 -22.30 15.07 -12.35
N ARG A 220 -22.19 16.39 -12.19
CA ARG A 220 -23.31 17.36 -12.23
C ARG A 220 -24.57 16.80 -11.60
N GLN A 221 -24.46 16.28 -10.40
CA GLN A 221 -25.54 15.58 -9.74
C GLN A 221 -26.64 16.59 -9.39
N SER A 222 -27.63 16.69 -10.30
CA SER A 222 -28.81 17.54 -10.18
C SER A 222 -29.76 16.91 -9.16
N GLY A 223 -29.61 17.18 -7.89
CA GLY A 223 -30.47 16.56 -6.88
C GLY A 223 -30.09 16.86 -5.43
N GLY A 224 -29.43 17.99 -5.14
CA GLY A 224 -29.27 18.45 -3.75
C GLY A 224 -28.21 17.72 -2.90
N LEU A 225 -27.43 16.86 -3.49
CA LEU A 225 -26.28 16.22 -2.83
C LEU A 225 -25.07 17.15 -2.95
N ASP A 226 -25.11 18.23 -2.17
CA ASP A 226 -23.94 19.09 -2.05
C ASP A 226 -22.86 18.35 -1.27
N VAL A 227 -21.68 18.25 -1.84
CA VAL A 227 -20.48 17.72 -1.15
C VAL A 227 -19.77 18.92 -0.55
N PRO A 228 -19.98 19.22 0.74
CA PRO A 228 -19.34 20.36 1.35
C PRO A 228 -17.85 20.08 1.49
N TYR A 229 -17.05 20.95 0.88
CA TYR A 229 -15.58 20.80 0.90
C TYR A 229 -15.01 20.74 2.31
N ASP A 230 -15.53 21.55 3.21
CA ASP A 230 -15.10 21.65 4.61
C ASP A 230 -15.35 20.34 5.37
N VAL A 231 -16.48 19.66 5.15
CA VAL A 231 -16.78 18.36 5.79
C VAL A 231 -15.84 17.30 5.27
N VAL A 232 -15.61 17.23 3.94
CA VAL A 232 -14.66 16.26 3.35
C VAL A 232 -13.24 16.52 3.83
N ALA A 233 -12.79 17.78 3.79
CA ALA A 233 -11.44 18.17 4.21
C ALA A 233 -11.23 17.88 5.70
N THR A 234 -12.21 18.19 6.55
CA THR A 234 -12.14 17.88 7.99
C THR A 234 -12.11 16.39 8.24
N SER A 235 -12.91 15.59 7.53
CA SER A 235 -12.90 14.12 7.65
C SER A 235 -11.52 13.54 7.27
N VAL A 236 -10.93 14.00 6.16
CA VAL A 236 -9.59 13.58 5.75
C VAL A 236 -8.54 14.00 6.77
N ALA A 237 -8.60 15.24 7.26
CA ALA A 237 -7.67 15.76 8.26
C ALA A 237 -7.74 14.95 9.57
N VAL A 238 -8.92 14.57 10.00
CA VAL A 238 -9.11 13.83 11.26
C VAL A 238 -8.78 12.34 11.08
N PHE A 239 -9.35 11.65 10.10
CA PHE A 239 -9.23 10.20 9.99
C PHE A 239 -7.94 9.73 9.31
N LEU A 240 -7.26 10.61 8.58
CA LEU A 240 -5.95 10.32 7.99
C LEU A 240 -4.86 11.27 8.52
N GLY A 241 -5.10 12.58 8.60
CA GLY A 241 -4.11 13.57 8.97
C GLY A 241 -3.65 13.43 10.43
N ILE A 242 -4.55 13.24 11.39
CA ILE A 242 -4.18 13.05 12.82
C ILE A 242 -3.35 11.76 12.99
N PRO A 243 -3.78 10.56 12.53
CA PRO A 243 -2.95 9.35 12.61
C PRO A 243 -1.61 9.50 11.89
N PHE A 244 -1.58 10.20 10.76
CA PHE A 244 -0.36 10.47 10.01
C PHE A 244 0.61 11.34 10.80
N GLY A 245 0.16 12.45 11.36
CA GLY A 245 0.97 13.33 12.21
C GLY A 245 1.48 12.60 13.46
N ALA A 246 0.60 11.85 14.13
CA ALA A 246 0.97 11.04 15.29
C ALA A 246 2.02 9.97 14.91
N ALA A 247 1.87 9.31 13.77
CA ALA A 247 2.83 8.32 13.30
C ALA A 247 4.19 8.93 12.97
N LEU A 248 4.22 10.12 12.35
CA LEU A 248 5.47 10.86 12.12
C LEU A 248 6.17 11.21 13.41
N ILE A 249 5.45 11.82 14.37
CA ILE A 249 6.01 12.20 15.68
C ILE A 249 6.55 10.95 16.40
N THR A 250 5.78 9.86 16.44
CA THR A 250 6.22 8.61 17.06
C THR A 250 7.43 8.04 16.35
N ARG A 251 7.41 7.98 15.02
CA ARG A 251 8.49 7.37 14.25
C ARG A 251 9.80 8.14 14.40
N PHE A 252 9.80 9.45 14.22
CA PHE A 252 11.00 10.26 14.34
C PHE A 252 11.41 10.45 15.80
N GLY A 253 10.48 10.76 16.69
CA GLY A 253 10.76 11.01 18.11
C GLY A 253 11.18 9.74 18.85
N LEU A 254 10.38 8.68 18.78
CA LEU A 254 10.69 7.44 19.49
C LEU A 254 11.95 6.76 18.93
N ARG A 255 12.13 6.79 17.61
CA ARG A 255 13.35 6.26 16.98
C ARG A 255 14.60 7.03 17.37
N ALA A 256 14.51 8.35 17.53
CA ALA A 256 15.62 9.19 18.01
C ALA A 256 15.96 8.90 19.48
N LEU A 257 14.96 8.61 20.32
CA LEU A 257 15.14 8.34 21.74
C LEU A 257 15.62 6.91 22.03
N THR A 258 15.09 5.90 21.33
CA THR A 258 15.32 4.48 21.63
C THR A 258 16.23 3.77 20.64
N GLY A 259 16.52 4.40 19.52
CA GLY A 259 17.30 3.84 18.43
C GLY A 259 16.46 3.03 17.41
N PRO A 260 17.00 2.88 16.19
CA PRO A 260 16.28 2.27 15.07
C PRO A 260 15.98 0.77 15.27
N GLU A 261 16.87 0.03 15.96
CA GLU A 261 16.68 -1.41 16.18
C GLU A 261 15.57 -1.71 17.17
N TRP A 262 15.53 -0.99 18.29
CA TRP A 262 14.48 -1.14 19.30
C TRP A 262 13.11 -0.77 18.70
N PHE A 263 13.05 0.35 17.95
CA PHE A 263 11.84 0.78 17.27
C PHE A 263 11.28 -0.32 16.34
N GLN A 264 12.15 -0.95 15.53
CA GLN A 264 11.72 -1.98 14.59
C GLN A 264 11.37 -3.32 15.26
N ARG A 265 12.21 -3.77 16.20
CA ARG A 265 12.08 -5.11 16.81
C ARG A 265 11.05 -5.18 17.94
N VAL A 266 10.89 -4.09 18.68
CA VAL A 266 9.98 -4.05 19.85
C VAL A 266 8.71 -3.28 19.52
N PHE A 267 8.84 -1.97 19.22
CA PHE A 267 7.67 -1.10 19.04
C PHE A 267 6.81 -1.52 17.85
N LEU A 268 7.37 -1.62 16.66
CA LEU A 268 6.60 -2.01 15.47
C LEU A 268 6.01 -3.42 15.58
N ARG A 269 6.73 -4.35 16.22
CA ARG A 269 6.21 -5.70 16.46
C ARG A 269 5.02 -5.72 17.41
N PHE A 270 5.04 -4.86 18.43
CA PHE A 270 3.94 -4.74 19.39
C PHE A 270 2.73 -4.04 18.79
N ILE A 271 2.96 -2.94 18.03
CA ILE A 271 1.84 -2.14 17.50
C ILE A 271 1.24 -2.71 16.20
N ALA A 272 1.97 -3.52 15.46
CA ALA A 272 1.53 -4.08 14.18
C ALA A 272 0.20 -4.86 14.25
N PRO A 273 -0.07 -5.71 15.25
CA PRO A 273 -1.33 -6.43 15.35
C PRO A 273 -2.55 -5.52 15.57
N TRP A 274 -2.36 -4.36 16.19
CA TRP A 274 -3.43 -3.41 16.46
C TRP A 274 -4.07 -2.85 15.20
N SER A 275 -3.31 -2.76 14.09
CA SER A 275 -3.88 -2.35 12.81
C SER A 275 -4.93 -3.34 12.31
N LEU A 276 -4.66 -4.64 12.43
CA LEU A 276 -5.61 -5.68 12.04
C LEU A 276 -6.78 -5.77 13.00
N ILE A 277 -6.53 -5.67 14.30
CA ILE A 277 -7.59 -5.64 15.32
C ILE A 277 -8.51 -4.44 15.06
N GLY A 278 -7.95 -3.25 14.82
CA GLY A 278 -8.70 -2.05 14.48
C GLY A 278 -9.50 -2.22 13.18
N LEU A 279 -8.92 -2.85 12.15
CA LEU A 279 -9.61 -3.17 10.89
C LEU A 279 -10.81 -4.08 11.13
N LEU A 280 -10.61 -5.22 11.80
CA LEU A 280 -11.68 -6.20 12.06
C LEU A 280 -12.77 -5.59 12.94
N TYR A 281 -12.39 -4.84 13.98
CA TYR A 281 -13.33 -4.09 14.81
C TYR A 281 -14.15 -3.10 13.98
N THR A 282 -13.51 -2.29 13.16
CA THR A 282 -14.18 -1.31 12.28
C THR A 282 -15.16 -2.01 11.34
N ILE A 283 -14.77 -3.13 10.74
CA ILE A 283 -15.62 -3.93 9.85
C ILE A 283 -16.84 -4.46 10.63
N ILE A 284 -16.64 -5.03 11.82
CA ILE A 284 -17.75 -5.54 12.64
C ILE A 284 -18.74 -4.40 12.95
N VAL A 285 -18.24 -3.25 13.41
CA VAL A 285 -19.09 -2.11 13.76
C VAL A 285 -19.83 -1.55 12.54
N LEU A 286 -19.15 -1.39 11.39
CA LEU A 286 -19.75 -0.94 10.14
C LEU A 286 -20.87 -1.87 9.67
N PHE A 287 -20.62 -3.18 9.65
CA PHE A 287 -21.61 -4.16 9.22
C PHE A 287 -22.70 -4.41 10.27
N ALA A 288 -22.43 -4.21 11.56
CA ALA A 288 -23.48 -4.17 12.58
C ALA A 288 -24.42 -2.99 12.37
N TYR A 289 -23.89 -1.86 11.94
CA TYR A 289 -24.62 -0.65 11.66
C TYR A 289 -25.43 -0.75 10.37
N GLN A 290 -24.82 -1.22 9.30
CA GLN A 290 -25.42 -1.30 7.96
C GLN A 290 -25.98 -2.68 7.61
N GLY A 291 -25.85 -3.68 8.49
CA GLY A 291 -26.18 -5.07 8.19
C GLY A 291 -27.61 -5.28 7.70
N ARG A 292 -28.59 -4.58 8.28
CA ARG A 292 -29.96 -4.60 7.80
C ARG A 292 -30.09 -4.03 6.40
N GLN A 293 -29.44 -2.88 6.12
CA GLN A 293 -29.47 -2.24 4.81
C GLN A 293 -28.82 -3.13 3.75
N VAL A 294 -27.67 -3.74 4.06
CA VAL A 294 -26.98 -4.68 3.16
C VAL A 294 -27.89 -5.86 2.79
N VAL A 295 -28.58 -6.46 3.75
CA VAL A 295 -29.48 -7.60 3.51
C VAL A 295 -30.73 -7.15 2.72
N HIS A 296 -31.33 -6.03 3.07
CA HIS A 296 -32.52 -5.51 2.37
C HIS A 296 -32.22 -4.95 0.99
N GLN A 297 -31.00 -4.44 0.78
CA GLN A 297 -30.55 -3.85 -0.50
C GLN A 297 -29.53 -4.73 -1.22
N ILE A 298 -29.67 -6.04 -1.16
CA ILE A 298 -28.73 -6.99 -1.78
C ILE A 298 -28.55 -6.74 -3.28
N VAL A 299 -29.59 -6.28 -3.97
CA VAL A 299 -29.51 -5.89 -5.38
C VAL A 299 -28.56 -4.71 -5.58
N SER A 300 -28.63 -3.68 -4.74
CA SER A 300 -27.70 -2.55 -4.75
C SER A 300 -26.27 -2.98 -4.47
N VAL A 301 -26.06 -3.89 -3.52
CA VAL A 301 -24.74 -4.48 -3.21
C VAL A 301 -24.15 -5.20 -4.43
N VAL A 302 -24.94 -6.03 -5.11
CA VAL A 302 -24.50 -6.73 -6.33
C VAL A 302 -24.21 -5.73 -7.45
N ARG A 303 -25.05 -4.72 -7.62
CA ARG A 303 -24.85 -3.66 -8.62
C ARG A 303 -23.56 -2.87 -8.39
N VAL A 304 -23.18 -2.60 -7.15
CA VAL A 304 -21.93 -1.94 -6.76
C VAL A 304 -20.72 -2.88 -6.96
N ALA A 305 -20.90 -4.18 -6.72
CA ALA A 305 -19.82 -5.15 -6.88
C ALA A 305 -19.32 -5.24 -8.32
N VAL A 306 -20.20 -5.09 -9.31
CA VAL A 306 -19.83 -5.17 -10.74
C VAL A 306 -18.78 -4.14 -11.15
N PRO A 307 -18.99 -2.82 -10.98
CA PRO A 307 -17.98 -1.82 -11.32
C PRO A 307 -16.69 -1.97 -10.49
N LEU A 308 -16.77 -2.41 -9.24
CA LEU A 308 -15.59 -2.65 -8.41
C LEU A 308 -14.73 -3.79 -8.96
N VAL A 309 -15.33 -4.95 -9.30
CA VAL A 309 -14.60 -6.07 -9.90
C VAL A 309 -13.94 -5.63 -11.22
N LEU A 310 -14.71 -4.97 -12.10
CA LEU A 310 -14.18 -4.46 -13.37
C LEU A 310 -13.04 -3.48 -13.14
N TYR A 311 -13.18 -2.57 -12.19
CA TYR A 311 -12.16 -1.60 -11.84
C TYR A 311 -10.86 -2.27 -11.39
N PHE A 312 -10.91 -3.19 -10.44
CA PHE A 312 -9.72 -3.89 -9.96
C PHE A 312 -9.01 -4.63 -11.08
N VAL A 313 -9.75 -5.37 -11.89
CA VAL A 313 -9.20 -6.16 -12.98
C VAL A 313 -8.60 -5.25 -14.05
N ILE A 314 -9.33 -4.23 -14.50
CA ILE A 314 -8.87 -3.35 -15.60
C ILE A 314 -7.66 -2.54 -15.15
N VAL A 315 -7.70 -1.86 -13.98
CA VAL A 315 -6.56 -1.06 -13.49
C VAL A 315 -5.34 -1.94 -13.29
N PHE A 316 -5.52 -3.11 -12.69
CA PHE A 316 -4.42 -4.04 -12.44
C PHE A 316 -3.72 -4.46 -13.73
N PHE A 317 -4.48 -4.99 -14.70
CA PHE A 317 -3.89 -5.47 -15.95
C PHE A 317 -3.40 -4.36 -16.86
N LEU A 318 -4.06 -3.21 -16.87
CA LEU A 318 -3.59 -2.03 -17.59
C LEU A 318 -2.23 -1.58 -17.06
N THR A 319 -2.10 -1.46 -15.74
CA THR A 319 -0.83 -1.08 -15.08
C THR A 319 0.24 -2.14 -15.35
N LEU A 320 -0.09 -3.42 -15.21
CA LEU A 320 0.82 -4.53 -15.47
C LEU A 320 1.33 -4.55 -16.91
N TRP A 321 0.44 -4.29 -17.86
CA TRP A 321 0.78 -4.23 -19.28
C TRP A 321 1.70 -3.04 -19.59
N ILE A 322 1.38 -1.84 -19.06
CA ILE A 322 2.20 -0.64 -19.28
C ILE A 322 3.58 -0.80 -18.64
N THR A 323 3.67 -1.26 -17.40
CA THR A 323 4.95 -1.47 -16.70
C THR A 323 5.85 -2.45 -17.45
N ARG A 324 5.26 -3.53 -17.98
CA ARG A 324 5.98 -4.47 -18.85
C ARG A 324 6.48 -3.81 -20.15
N ARG A 325 5.64 -2.99 -20.80
CA ARG A 325 6.03 -2.25 -22.01
C ARG A 325 7.13 -1.22 -21.76
N LEU A 326 7.16 -0.63 -20.55
CA LEU A 326 8.21 0.28 -20.12
C LEU A 326 9.49 -0.43 -19.68
N GLY A 327 9.56 -1.75 -19.76
CA GLY A 327 10.74 -2.53 -19.39
C GLY A 327 10.97 -2.64 -17.89
N MET A 328 9.97 -2.36 -17.05
CA MET A 328 10.08 -2.55 -15.60
C MET A 328 10.13 -4.05 -15.26
N GLY A 329 11.00 -4.44 -14.33
CA GLY A 329 11.09 -5.82 -13.84
C GLY A 329 9.78 -6.30 -13.17
N TYR A 330 9.65 -7.61 -13.01
CA TYR A 330 8.45 -8.23 -12.42
C TYR A 330 8.08 -7.63 -11.06
N ARG A 331 9.06 -7.46 -10.17
CA ARG A 331 8.85 -6.96 -8.81
C ARG A 331 8.22 -5.57 -8.82
N LEU A 332 8.76 -4.66 -9.63
CA LEU A 332 8.23 -3.30 -9.78
C LEU A 332 6.87 -3.30 -10.48
N GLY A 333 6.70 -4.11 -11.53
CA GLY A 333 5.44 -4.22 -12.25
C GLY A 333 4.29 -4.72 -11.36
N ALA A 334 4.53 -5.75 -10.55
CA ALA A 334 3.56 -6.25 -9.58
C ALA A 334 3.23 -5.18 -8.52
N THR A 335 4.25 -4.51 -7.96
CA THR A 335 4.06 -3.43 -6.97
C THR A 335 3.20 -2.30 -7.52
N GLN A 336 3.52 -1.79 -8.70
CA GLN A 336 2.75 -0.72 -9.36
C GLN A 336 1.30 -1.13 -9.61
N SER A 337 1.07 -2.39 -10.04
CA SER A 337 -0.26 -2.88 -10.35
C SER A 337 -1.14 -3.00 -9.12
N PHE A 338 -0.60 -3.52 -8.01
CA PHE A 338 -1.34 -3.57 -6.75
C PHE A 338 -1.54 -2.19 -6.15
N THR A 339 -0.55 -1.29 -6.26
CA THR A 339 -0.68 0.08 -5.76
C THR A 339 -1.77 0.85 -6.51
N ALA A 340 -1.87 0.67 -7.83
CA ALA A 340 -2.89 1.32 -8.64
C ALA A 340 -4.29 0.71 -8.45
N ALA A 341 -4.39 -0.60 -8.22
CA ALA A 341 -5.67 -1.29 -8.10
C ALA A 341 -6.26 -1.26 -6.69
N SER A 342 -5.47 -1.06 -5.64
CA SER A 342 -5.95 -1.09 -4.25
C SER A 342 -6.41 0.29 -3.78
N ASN A 343 -7.50 0.33 -3.00
CA ASN A 343 -8.14 1.55 -2.54
C ASN A 343 -8.13 1.70 -1.01
N ASN A 344 -8.31 2.92 -0.52
CA ASN A 344 -8.51 3.23 0.90
C ASN A 344 -10.02 3.34 1.16
N PHE A 345 -10.65 2.20 1.36
CA PHE A 345 -12.09 2.15 1.63
C PHE A 345 -12.44 2.80 2.96
N GLU A 346 -11.57 2.66 3.94
CA GLU A 346 -11.79 3.16 5.29
C GLU A 346 -11.97 4.67 5.29
N LEU A 347 -11.11 5.37 4.55
CA LEU A 347 -11.26 6.82 4.39
C LEU A 347 -12.50 7.16 3.55
N ALA A 348 -12.76 6.42 2.47
CA ALA A 348 -13.92 6.64 1.64
C ALA A 348 -15.24 6.46 2.43
N ILE A 349 -15.32 5.41 3.27
CA ILE A 349 -16.45 5.16 4.17
C ILE A 349 -16.59 6.29 5.19
N ALA A 350 -15.50 6.70 5.83
CA ALA A 350 -15.53 7.77 6.81
C ALA A 350 -16.07 9.08 6.21
N VAL A 351 -15.59 9.44 5.01
CA VAL A 351 -16.05 10.62 4.28
C VAL A 351 -17.52 10.45 3.83
N ALA A 352 -17.90 9.29 3.29
CA ALA A 352 -19.27 9.04 2.86
C ALA A 352 -20.27 9.15 4.04
N ILE A 353 -19.92 8.59 5.19
CA ILE A 353 -20.74 8.69 6.42
C ILE A 353 -20.80 10.12 6.92
N ALA A 354 -19.68 10.84 6.92
CA ALA A 354 -19.62 12.21 7.42
C ALA A 354 -20.46 13.19 6.55
N VAL A 355 -20.45 12.98 5.22
CA VAL A 355 -21.12 13.85 4.26
C VAL A 355 -22.61 13.49 4.11
N TYR A 356 -22.91 12.21 3.94
CA TYR A 356 -24.23 11.72 3.55
C TYR A 356 -24.98 11.00 4.65
N GLY A 357 -24.30 10.70 5.73
CA GLY A 357 -24.85 9.91 6.84
C GLY A 357 -24.62 8.40 6.68
N PRO A 358 -24.75 7.68 7.79
CA PRO A 358 -24.37 6.27 7.86
C PRO A 358 -25.32 5.31 7.14
N TYR A 359 -26.58 5.70 6.94
CA TYR A 359 -27.60 4.90 6.22
C TYR A 359 -27.75 5.30 4.76
N SER A 360 -26.84 6.10 4.23
CA SER A 360 -26.88 6.54 2.84
C SER A 360 -26.41 5.45 1.88
N ASP A 361 -26.91 5.48 0.66
CA ASP A 361 -26.47 4.58 -0.41
C ASP A 361 -25.00 4.83 -0.78
N GLN A 362 -24.48 6.05 -0.60
CA GLN A 362 -23.07 6.39 -0.76
C GLN A 362 -22.20 5.66 0.25
N ALA A 363 -22.63 5.61 1.52
CA ALA A 363 -21.92 4.87 2.55
C ALA A 363 -21.99 3.36 2.31
N LEU A 364 -23.17 2.86 1.87
CA LEU A 364 -23.33 1.46 1.48
C LEU A 364 -22.36 1.08 0.35
N ALA A 365 -22.31 1.87 -0.73
CA ALA A 365 -21.42 1.61 -1.86
C ALA A 365 -19.95 1.56 -1.44
N SER A 366 -19.54 2.47 -0.54
CA SER A 366 -18.18 2.47 -0.01
C SER A 366 -17.89 1.25 0.87
N THR A 367 -18.87 0.78 1.65
CA THR A 367 -18.72 -0.37 2.57
C THR A 367 -18.65 -1.72 1.85
N VAL A 368 -19.25 -1.84 0.67
CA VAL A 368 -19.13 -3.05 -0.18
C VAL A 368 -17.70 -3.25 -0.69
N GLY A 369 -16.91 -2.17 -0.74
CA GLY A 369 -15.55 -2.18 -1.28
C GLY A 369 -14.63 -3.25 -0.69
N PRO A 370 -14.38 -3.29 0.62
CA PRO A 370 -13.51 -4.31 1.25
C PRO A 370 -13.98 -5.74 1.00
N LEU A 371 -15.29 -5.97 0.92
CA LEU A 371 -15.87 -7.28 0.63
C LEU A 371 -15.45 -7.80 -0.75
N ILE A 372 -15.36 -6.91 -1.72
CA ILE A 372 -15.00 -7.26 -3.11
C ILE A 372 -13.48 -7.21 -3.32
N GLU A 373 -12.79 -6.23 -2.72
CA GLU A 373 -11.35 -6.05 -2.90
C GLU A 373 -10.56 -7.30 -2.50
N VAL A 374 -10.82 -7.83 -1.32
CA VAL A 374 -10.02 -8.92 -0.74
C VAL A 374 -10.02 -10.17 -1.61
N PRO A 375 -11.16 -10.75 -2.03
CA PRO A 375 -11.13 -11.93 -2.88
C PRO A 375 -10.58 -11.66 -4.28
N VAL A 376 -10.85 -10.48 -4.86
CA VAL A 376 -10.37 -10.13 -6.20
C VAL A 376 -8.86 -9.93 -6.20
N LEU A 377 -8.30 -9.11 -5.30
CA LEU A 377 -6.85 -8.88 -5.25
C LEU A 377 -6.08 -10.13 -4.84
N LEU A 378 -6.63 -10.96 -3.95
CA LEU A 378 -6.04 -12.26 -3.65
C LEU A 378 -5.99 -13.16 -4.90
N GLY A 379 -7.06 -13.18 -5.69
CA GLY A 379 -7.07 -13.87 -6.99
C GLY A 379 -5.99 -13.33 -7.93
N LEU A 380 -5.85 -12.01 -8.03
CA LEU A 380 -4.84 -11.35 -8.85
C LEU A 380 -3.40 -11.64 -8.39
N VAL A 381 -3.16 -11.88 -7.10
CA VAL A 381 -1.85 -12.36 -6.60
C VAL A 381 -1.46 -13.68 -7.26
N TYR A 382 -2.38 -14.64 -7.35
CA TYR A 382 -2.09 -15.92 -8.00
C TYR A 382 -1.91 -15.75 -9.52
N VAL A 383 -2.73 -14.93 -10.14
CA VAL A 383 -2.67 -14.64 -11.57
C VAL A 383 -1.36 -13.99 -11.96
N VAL A 384 -0.90 -12.94 -11.25
CA VAL A 384 0.37 -12.27 -11.58
C VAL A 384 1.58 -13.18 -11.38
N LYS A 385 1.56 -14.03 -10.35
CA LYS A 385 2.60 -15.06 -10.15
C LYS A 385 2.66 -16.07 -11.28
N TRP A 386 1.49 -16.47 -11.78
CA TRP A 386 1.40 -17.36 -12.94
C TRP A 386 1.96 -16.68 -14.20
N PHE A 387 1.61 -15.40 -14.45
CA PHE A 387 2.15 -14.62 -15.56
C PHE A 387 3.67 -14.42 -15.43
N GLY A 388 4.19 -14.11 -14.24
CA GLY A 388 5.62 -13.97 -14.01
C GLY A 388 6.41 -15.22 -14.40
N LYS A 389 5.87 -16.40 -14.04
CA LYS A 389 6.48 -17.70 -14.42
C LYS A 389 6.34 -17.98 -15.91
N ARG A 390 5.15 -17.77 -16.47
CA ARG A 390 4.85 -18.12 -17.88
C ARG A 390 5.60 -17.24 -18.87
N TRP A 391 5.77 -15.98 -18.57
CA TRP A 391 6.38 -15.02 -19.48
C TRP A 391 7.89 -14.86 -19.30
N GLY A 392 8.51 -15.59 -18.36
CA GLY A 392 9.93 -15.44 -18.05
C GLY A 392 10.29 -13.98 -17.75
N TRP A 393 9.40 -13.27 -17.08
CA TRP A 393 9.59 -11.85 -16.80
C TRP A 393 10.80 -11.66 -15.88
N LYS A 394 11.85 -11.01 -16.42
CA LYS A 394 13.09 -10.80 -15.71
C LYS A 394 12.87 -9.93 -14.47
N GLU A 395 13.61 -10.24 -13.40
CA GLU A 395 13.67 -9.43 -12.17
C GLU A 395 14.33 -8.08 -12.42
#